data_bc17baee965a5822d93bf1029992879f
#
_entry.id   bc17baee965a5822d93bf1029992879f
#
_cell.length_a   1.000
_cell.length_b   1.000
_cell.length_c   1.000
_cell.angle_alpha   90.00
_cell.angle_beta   90.00
_cell.angle_gamma   90.00
#
_symmetry.space_group_name_H-M   'P 1'
#
loop_
_entity.id
_entity.type
_entity.pdbx_description
1 polymer ?
#
loop_
_entity_poly.entity_id
_entity_poly.type
_entity_poly.pdbx_seq_one_letter_code
_entity_poly.pdbx_strand_id
1 'polypeptide(L)'
;MEQMNITAKIQIIAAEADKVLLDETMSVYRNACNYVSDYVFRTHDLKQFSLNKALYSTLREKFNLKSQMAQSVLKTVIARYKTILENQNEWIKPSFKKPQYDLVWNRDYSVTQNRFSINTLNGRVKLSYFSDGMPKYFNHSVYKFGTARLVNKHGKYYLHIPVTYEVEESNISDICNVVGID
;
A
#
# COMPACT_ATOMS: atom_id res chain seq x y z
N MET A 1 -16.83 -15.47 -15.30
CA MET A 1 -15.40 -15.16 -15.03
C MET A 1 -15.28 -14.72 -13.59
N GLU A 2 -14.56 -15.45 -12.79
CA GLU A 2 -14.33 -15.13 -11.37
C GLU A 2 -13.10 -14.24 -11.25
N GLN A 3 -13.15 -13.22 -10.37
CA GLN A 3 -11.98 -12.36 -10.11
C GLN A 3 -11.20 -12.91 -8.94
N MET A 4 -9.93 -13.22 -9.17
CA MET A 4 -8.99 -13.64 -8.12
C MET A 4 -8.08 -12.49 -7.73
N ASN A 5 -7.84 -12.39 -6.41
CA ASN A 5 -6.95 -11.40 -5.81
C ASN A 5 -5.79 -12.11 -5.11
N ILE A 6 -4.59 -11.77 -5.49
CA ILE A 6 -3.36 -12.26 -4.84
C ILE A 6 -2.50 -11.08 -4.39
N THR A 7 -1.60 -11.30 -3.45
CA THR A 7 -0.61 -10.29 -3.05
C THR A 7 0.78 -10.72 -3.52
N ALA A 8 1.30 -10.03 -4.53
CA ALA A 8 2.69 -10.18 -4.94
C ALA A 8 3.61 -9.52 -3.90
N LYS A 9 4.56 -10.26 -3.33
CA LYS A 9 5.57 -9.77 -2.39
C LYS A 9 6.91 -9.68 -3.12
N ILE A 10 7.38 -8.46 -3.37
CA ILE A 10 8.54 -8.22 -4.20
C ILE A 10 9.62 -7.53 -3.39
N GLN A 11 10.80 -8.12 -3.33
CA GLN A 11 11.94 -7.51 -2.68
C GLN A 11 12.57 -6.45 -3.61
N ILE A 12 12.76 -5.25 -3.06
CA ILE A 12 13.42 -4.13 -3.72
C ILE A 12 14.90 -4.15 -3.39
N ILE A 13 15.74 -3.84 -4.38
CA ILE A 13 17.16 -3.61 -4.23
C ILE A 13 17.37 -2.10 -4.16
N ALA A 14 17.71 -1.60 -2.97
CA ALA A 14 17.94 -0.19 -2.71
C ALA A 14 19.41 0.06 -2.29
N ALA A 15 20.05 1.08 -2.87
CA ALA A 15 21.32 1.59 -2.40
C ALA A 15 21.15 2.27 -1.02
N GLU A 16 22.24 2.48 -0.28
CA GLU A 16 22.16 3.07 1.07
C GLU A 16 21.45 4.44 1.09
N ALA A 17 21.73 5.30 0.09
CA ALA A 17 21.07 6.59 -0.03
C ALA A 17 19.53 6.44 -0.23
N ASP A 18 19.11 5.47 -1.04
CA ASP A 18 17.70 5.19 -1.28
C ASP A 18 17.02 4.61 -0.04
N LYS A 19 17.72 3.76 0.75
CA LYS A 19 17.21 3.21 2.01
C LYS A 19 16.90 4.31 3.01
N VAL A 20 17.81 5.26 3.20
CA VAL A 20 17.59 6.42 4.07
C VAL A 20 16.34 7.18 3.65
N LEU A 21 16.17 7.44 2.36
CA LEU A 21 15.03 8.17 1.83
C LEU A 21 13.70 7.39 1.97
N LEU A 22 13.73 6.07 1.79
CA LEU A 22 12.56 5.21 1.99
C LEU A 22 12.16 5.15 3.46
N ASP A 23 13.12 5.00 4.39
CA ASP A 23 12.87 4.94 5.82
C ASP A 23 12.33 6.28 6.35
N GLU A 24 12.89 7.41 5.89
CA GLU A 24 12.37 8.73 6.20
C GLU A 24 10.92 8.87 5.72
N THR A 25 10.65 8.51 4.46
CA THR A 25 9.31 8.58 3.88
C THR A 25 8.30 7.73 4.66
N MET A 26 8.65 6.48 4.97
CA MET A 26 7.79 5.59 5.75
C MET A 26 7.56 6.09 7.18
N SER A 27 8.59 6.66 7.81
CA SER A 27 8.50 7.21 9.17
C SER A 27 7.59 8.44 9.24
N VAL A 28 7.76 9.36 8.30
CA VAL A 28 6.91 10.56 8.18
C VAL A 28 5.46 10.16 7.87
N TYR A 29 5.25 9.23 6.95
CA TYR A 29 3.91 8.72 6.63
C TYR A 29 3.23 8.10 7.86
N ARG A 30 3.94 7.24 8.62
CA ARG A 30 3.45 6.68 9.89
C ARG A 30 3.08 7.77 10.90
N ASN A 31 3.93 8.78 11.07
CA ASN A 31 3.68 9.88 12.01
C ASN A 31 2.44 10.68 11.59
N ALA A 32 2.25 10.91 10.30
CA ALA A 32 1.05 11.53 9.75
C ALA A 32 -0.21 10.67 10.01
N CYS A 33 -0.12 9.34 9.84
CA CYS A 33 -1.22 8.44 10.19
C CYS A 33 -1.60 8.53 11.67
N ASN A 34 -0.63 8.59 12.59
CA ASN A 34 -0.91 8.76 14.02
C ASN A 34 -1.54 10.13 14.32
N TYR A 35 -1.08 11.18 13.67
CA TYR A 35 -1.67 12.52 13.81
C TYR A 35 -3.15 12.55 13.36
N VAL A 36 -3.45 11.96 12.20
CA VAL A 36 -4.83 11.82 11.73
C VAL A 36 -5.64 10.92 12.64
N SER A 37 -5.06 9.83 13.15
CA SER A 37 -5.72 8.92 14.08
C SER A 37 -6.15 9.64 15.37
N ASP A 38 -5.31 10.52 15.93
CA ASP A 38 -5.66 11.34 17.10
C ASP A 38 -6.83 12.30 16.81
N TYR A 39 -6.86 12.89 15.63
CA TYR A 39 -7.96 13.77 15.22
C TYR A 39 -9.26 12.99 15.07
N VAL A 40 -9.24 11.87 14.33
CA VAL A 40 -10.40 11.01 14.11
C VAL A 40 -10.93 10.46 15.44
N PHE A 41 -10.06 10.07 16.37
CA PHE A 41 -10.45 9.58 17.69
C PHE A 41 -11.30 10.60 18.47
N ARG A 42 -10.90 11.86 18.42
CA ARG A 42 -11.59 12.96 19.14
C ARG A 42 -12.87 13.41 18.46
N THR A 43 -12.92 13.38 17.12
CA THR A 43 -14.05 13.93 16.35
C THR A 43 -15.07 12.88 15.95
N HIS A 44 -14.73 11.59 16.06
CA HIS A 44 -15.55 10.46 15.57
C HIS A 44 -15.92 10.57 14.08
N ASP A 45 -15.19 11.38 13.31
CA ASP A 45 -15.46 11.61 11.89
C ASP A 45 -14.62 10.66 11.01
N LEU A 46 -15.31 9.83 10.22
CA LEU A 46 -14.71 8.91 9.23
C LEU A 46 -15.04 9.32 7.78
N LYS A 47 -15.63 10.49 7.58
CA LYS A 47 -15.97 10.97 6.23
C LYS A 47 -14.72 11.53 5.57
N GLN A 48 -14.28 10.91 4.47
CA GLN A 48 -13.07 11.32 3.76
C GLN A 48 -13.09 12.78 3.34
N PHE A 49 -14.22 13.30 2.88
CA PHE A 49 -14.36 14.69 2.46
C PHE A 49 -14.13 15.67 3.62
N SER A 50 -14.74 15.42 4.76
CA SER A 50 -14.60 16.24 5.97
C SER A 50 -13.16 16.24 6.48
N LEU A 51 -12.54 15.05 6.61
CA LEU A 51 -11.15 14.92 7.02
C LEU A 51 -10.18 15.59 6.04
N ASN A 52 -10.46 15.50 4.74
CA ASN A 52 -9.66 16.17 3.73
C ASN A 52 -9.72 17.68 3.90
N LYS A 53 -10.92 18.24 4.09
CA LYS A 53 -11.11 19.69 4.33
C LYS A 53 -10.38 20.15 5.59
N ALA A 54 -10.40 19.36 6.66
CA ALA A 54 -9.81 19.72 7.95
C ALA A 54 -8.29 19.54 8.00
N LEU A 55 -7.73 18.51 7.35
CA LEU A 55 -6.36 18.07 7.61
C LEU A 55 -5.42 18.12 6.41
N TYR A 56 -5.94 18.30 5.18
CA TYR A 56 -5.09 18.22 3.97
C TYR A 56 -3.94 19.22 3.99
N SER A 57 -4.21 20.50 4.29
CA SER A 57 -3.18 21.54 4.36
C SER A 57 -2.14 21.21 5.43
N THR A 58 -2.59 20.82 6.62
CA THR A 58 -1.69 20.43 7.72
C THR A 58 -0.81 19.24 7.33
N LEU A 59 -1.35 18.22 6.65
CA LEU A 59 -0.58 17.08 6.17
C LEU A 59 0.47 17.48 5.14
N ARG A 60 0.15 18.45 4.28
CA ARG A 60 1.08 18.99 3.29
C ARG A 60 2.19 19.82 3.91
N GLU A 61 1.85 20.70 4.85
CA GLU A 61 2.77 21.68 5.44
C GLU A 61 3.60 21.07 6.57
N LYS A 62 2.94 20.46 7.55
CA LYS A 62 3.62 19.92 8.74
C LYS A 62 4.46 18.69 8.47
N PHE A 63 3.99 17.80 7.58
CA PHE A 63 4.65 16.52 7.27
C PHE A 63 5.33 16.53 5.90
N ASN A 64 5.32 17.63 5.17
CA ASN A 64 5.86 17.75 3.81
C ASN A 64 5.38 16.62 2.86
N LEU A 65 4.16 16.12 3.08
CA LEU A 65 3.61 15.05 2.26
C LEU A 65 3.21 15.59 0.89
N LYS A 66 3.46 14.83 -0.16
CA LYS A 66 2.91 15.12 -1.48
C LYS A 66 1.40 14.91 -1.50
N SER A 67 0.72 15.53 -2.46
CA SER A 67 -0.74 15.53 -2.55
C SER A 67 -1.35 14.13 -2.42
N GLN A 68 -0.86 13.16 -3.19
CA GLN A 68 -1.38 11.80 -3.15
C GLN A 68 -1.06 11.09 -1.82
N MET A 69 0.13 11.33 -1.24
CA MET A 69 0.51 10.79 0.08
C MET A 69 -0.44 11.26 1.18
N ALA A 70 -0.77 12.57 1.20
CA ALA A 70 -1.73 13.13 2.15
C ALA A 70 -3.12 12.47 2.02
N GLN A 71 -3.58 12.26 0.79
CA GLN A 71 -4.83 11.53 0.54
C GLN A 71 -4.76 10.07 0.99
N SER A 72 -3.63 9.40 0.77
CA SER A 72 -3.42 8.02 1.19
C SER A 72 -3.43 7.87 2.71
N VAL A 73 -2.80 8.81 3.45
CA VAL A 73 -2.84 8.83 4.93
C VAL A 73 -4.27 8.84 5.45
N LEU A 74 -5.13 9.71 4.92
CA LEU A 74 -6.54 9.79 5.33
C LEU A 74 -7.25 8.45 5.08
N LYS A 75 -7.08 7.86 3.90
CA LYS A 75 -7.69 6.57 3.54
C LYS A 75 -7.21 5.43 4.44
N THR A 76 -5.90 5.38 4.71
CA THR A 76 -5.27 4.36 5.56
C THR A 76 -5.85 4.40 6.98
N VAL A 77 -5.99 5.60 7.55
CA VAL A 77 -6.55 5.76 8.90
C VAL A 77 -8.03 5.40 8.93
N ILE A 78 -8.83 5.91 7.98
CA ILE A 78 -10.26 5.56 7.88
C ILE A 78 -10.45 4.04 7.77
N ALA A 79 -9.70 3.37 6.89
CA ALA A 79 -9.79 1.93 6.73
C ALA A 79 -9.45 1.19 8.03
N ARG A 80 -8.44 1.66 8.78
CA ARG A 80 -8.06 1.05 10.04
C ARG A 80 -9.13 1.17 11.12
N TYR A 81 -9.76 2.35 11.24
CA TYR A 81 -10.91 2.55 12.15
C TYR A 81 -12.10 1.66 11.79
N LYS A 82 -12.45 1.59 10.49
CA LYS A 82 -13.52 0.71 10.03
C LYS A 82 -13.27 -0.75 10.39
N THR A 83 -12.06 -1.26 10.14
CA THR A 83 -11.68 -2.64 10.52
C THR A 83 -11.81 -2.89 12.03
N ILE A 84 -11.45 -1.91 12.89
CA ILE A 84 -11.60 -2.06 14.34
C ILE A 84 -13.07 -2.10 14.72
N LEU A 85 -13.89 -1.21 14.18
CA LEU A 85 -15.33 -1.19 14.43
C LEU A 85 -16.02 -2.49 13.99
N GLU A 86 -15.67 -3.01 12.81
CA GLU A 86 -16.21 -4.27 12.29
C GLU A 86 -15.83 -5.49 13.14
N ASN A 87 -14.59 -5.53 13.67
CA ASN A 87 -14.09 -6.69 14.41
C ASN A 87 -14.39 -6.65 15.91
N GLN A 88 -14.40 -5.47 16.52
CA GLN A 88 -14.46 -5.32 17.97
C GLN A 88 -15.70 -4.56 18.43
N ASN A 89 -16.43 -3.94 17.51
CA ASN A 89 -17.60 -3.07 17.78
C ASN A 89 -17.33 -1.97 18.84
N GLU A 90 -16.06 -1.53 18.95
CA GLU A 90 -15.62 -0.52 19.93
C GLU A 90 -14.86 0.61 19.23
N TRP A 91 -14.99 1.83 19.80
CA TRP A 91 -14.25 3.01 19.34
C TRP A 91 -12.86 3.07 19.97
N ILE A 92 -11.93 2.30 19.41
CA ILE A 92 -10.54 2.22 19.89
C ILE A 92 -9.61 2.99 18.96
N LYS A 93 -8.72 3.81 19.53
CA LYS A 93 -7.73 4.56 18.78
C LYS A 93 -6.64 3.64 18.23
N PRO A 94 -6.52 3.47 16.90
CA PRO A 94 -5.41 2.73 16.32
C PRO A 94 -4.09 3.48 16.46
N SER A 95 -3.02 2.75 16.79
CA SER A 95 -1.64 3.23 16.79
C SER A 95 -0.84 2.57 15.67
N PHE A 96 -0.23 3.38 14.82
CA PHE A 96 0.63 2.93 13.73
C PHE A 96 2.07 2.82 14.26
N LYS A 97 2.45 1.61 14.72
CA LYS A 97 3.76 1.36 15.35
C LYS A 97 4.88 1.16 14.33
N LYS A 98 4.61 0.37 13.30
CA LYS A 98 5.61 0.02 12.27
C LYS A 98 5.62 1.08 11.16
N PRO A 99 6.80 1.52 10.68
CA PRO A 99 6.89 2.33 9.48
C PRO A 99 6.32 1.58 8.28
N GLN A 100 5.45 2.25 7.54
CA GLN A 100 4.83 1.74 6.32
C GLN A 100 4.47 2.90 5.41
N TYR A 101 4.27 2.62 4.12
CA TYR A 101 3.78 3.61 3.18
C TYR A 101 2.89 2.92 2.14
N ASP A 102 1.64 3.38 2.05
CA ASP A 102 0.66 2.88 1.08
C ASP A 102 0.74 3.73 -0.21
N LEU A 103 1.03 3.06 -1.34
CA LEU A 103 1.34 3.66 -2.64
C LEU A 103 0.23 3.35 -3.65
N VAL A 104 -0.33 4.39 -4.26
CA VAL A 104 -1.37 4.25 -5.29
C VAL A 104 -0.73 3.98 -6.65
N TRP A 105 -1.23 2.96 -7.35
CA TRP A 105 -0.78 2.60 -8.70
C TRP A 105 -0.86 3.78 -9.67
N ASN A 106 0.17 3.93 -10.50
CA ASN A 106 0.36 5.02 -11.47
C ASN A 106 0.45 6.43 -10.88
N ARG A 107 0.27 6.60 -9.56
CA ARG A 107 0.44 7.89 -8.87
C ARG A 107 1.67 7.90 -7.98
N ASP A 108 1.76 6.95 -7.05
CA ASP A 108 2.87 6.86 -6.10
C ASP A 108 3.90 5.83 -6.53
N TYR A 109 3.48 4.78 -7.23
CA TYR A 109 4.41 3.83 -7.81
C TYR A 109 3.98 3.41 -9.22
N SER A 110 4.96 3.01 -10.00
CA SER A 110 4.80 2.39 -11.31
C SER A 110 5.92 1.39 -11.56
N VAL A 111 5.71 0.51 -12.53
CA VAL A 111 6.68 -0.49 -12.93
C VAL A 111 7.16 -0.17 -14.36
N THR A 112 8.45 -0.24 -14.57
CA THR A 112 9.11 -0.28 -15.88
C THR A 112 9.88 -1.59 -15.95
N GLN A 113 10.29 -2.01 -17.14
CA GLN A 113 10.82 -3.36 -17.44
C GLN A 113 11.70 -4.02 -16.38
N ASN A 114 12.51 -3.27 -15.59
CA ASN A 114 13.38 -3.84 -14.56
C ASN A 114 13.44 -2.99 -13.29
N ARG A 115 12.55 -2.00 -13.11
CA ARG A 115 12.60 -1.08 -11.99
C ARG A 115 11.21 -0.67 -11.53
N PHE A 116 11.05 -0.49 -10.22
CA PHE A 116 9.96 0.26 -9.63
C PHE A 116 10.33 1.74 -9.56
N SER A 117 9.44 2.61 -10.03
CA SER A 117 9.49 4.04 -9.74
C SER A 117 8.59 4.30 -8.54
N ILE A 118 9.15 4.77 -7.44
CA ILE A 118 8.45 5.02 -6.17
C ILE A 118 8.53 6.50 -5.83
N ASN A 119 7.39 7.10 -5.49
CA ASN A 119 7.32 8.47 -5.02
C ASN A 119 7.75 8.54 -3.55
N THR A 120 8.65 9.46 -3.23
CA THR A 120 9.16 9.71 -1.86
C THR A 120 8.94 11.17 -1.48
N LEU A 121 9.29 11.57 -0.28
CA LEU A 121 9.24 12.98 0.14
C LEU A 121 10.05 13.88 -0.79
N ASN A 122 11.24 13.42 -1.22
CA ASN A 122 12.19 14.22 -2.00
C ASN A 122 12.15 13.96 -3.52
N GLY A 123 11.11 13.28 -4.01
CA GLY A 123 10.95 13.00 -5.44
C GLY A 123 10.73 11.53 -5.73
N ARG A 124 10.86 11.15 -6.99
CA ARG A 124 10.74 9.77 -7.42
C ARG A 124 12.11 9.10 -7.47
N VAL A 125 12.18 7.91 -6.90
CA VAL A 125 13.35 7.02 -7.00
C VAL A 125 13.02 5.84 -7.90
N LYS A 126 14.03 5.36 -8.64
CA LYS A 126 13.94 4.17 -9.51
C LYS A 126 14.76 3.06 -8.89
N LEU A 127 14.11 2.02 -8.41
CA LEU A 127 14.71 0.92 -7.65
C LEU A 127 14.61 -0.38 -8.43
N SER A 128 15.72 -1.11 -8.49
CA SER A 128 15.72 -2.48 -9.01
C SER A 128 14.99 -3.43 -8.04
N TYR A 129 14.61 -4.59 -8.50
CA TYR A 129 13.96 -5.62 -7.69
C TYR A 129 14.42 -7.02 -8.09
N PHE A 130 14.23 -7.98 -7.21
CA PHE A 130 14.44 -9.38 -7.55
C PHE A 130 13.28 -9.87 -8.43
N SER A 131 13.62 -10.40 -9.59
CA SER A 131 12.66 -10.71 -10.66
C SER A 131 11.97 -12.06 -10.53
N ASP A 132 12.35 -12.91 -9.57
CA ASP A 132 11.78 -14.24 -9.43
C ASP A 132 10.25 -14.20 -9.29
N GLY A 133 9.57 -14.77 -10.25
CA GLY A 133 8.10 -14.82 -10.31
C GLY A 133 7.38 -13.54 -10.75
N MET A 134 8.09 -12.42 -10.94
CA MET A 134 7.48 -11.13 -11.30
C MET A 134 7.06 -10.96 -12.76
N PRO A 135 7.78 -11.52 -13.78
CA PRO A 135 7.42 -11.27 -15.17
C PRO A 135 5.97 -11.58 -15.51
N LYS A 136 5.41 -12.60 -14.86
CA LYS A 136 4.01 -12.99 -15.07
C LYS A 136 3.00 -11.88 -14.73
N TYR A 137 3.30 -11.01 -13.75
CA TYR A 137 2.40 -9.94 -13.31
C TYR A 137 2.50 -8.68 -14.16
N PHE A 138 3.48 -8.58 -15.08
CA PHE A 138 3.65 -7.40 -15.94
C PHE A 138 2.80 -7.42 -17.20
N ASN A 139 2.05 -8.47 -17.41
CA ASN A 139 1.05 -8.47 -18.48
C ASN A 139 -0.19 -7.65 -18.06
N HIS A 140 -0.16 -6.35 -18.32
CA HIS A 140 -1.21 -5.42 -17.93
C HIS A 140 -2.57 -5.66 -18.64
N SER A 141 -2.62 -6.49 -19.65
CA SER A 141 -3.89 -6.91 -20.25
C SER A 141 -4.64 -7.93 -19.39
N VAL A 142 -3.90 -8.66 -18.53
CA VAL A 142 -4.43 -9.73 -17.67
C VAL A 142 -4.50 -9.29 -16.20
N TYR A 143 -3.51 -8.52 -15.73
CA TYR A 143 -3.36 -8.17 -14.31
C TYR A 143 -3.59 -6.70 -14.04
N LYS A 144 -4.38 -6.39 -13.00
CA LYS A 144 -4.62 -5.04 -12.49
C LYS A 144 -3.92 -4.86 -11.14
N PHE A 145 -3.11 -3.84 -11.00
CA PHE A 145 -2.39 -3.53 -9.76
C PHE A 145 -3.20 -2.60 -8.86
N GLY A 146 -3.28 -2.97 -7.58
CA GLY A 146 -3.92 -2.18 -6.55
C GLY A 146 -2.96 -1.25 -5.80
N THR A 147 -3.43 -0.72 -4.67
CA THR A 147 -2.59 0.06 -3.75
C THR A 147 -1.56 -0.83 -3.09
N ALA A 148 -0.29 -0.61 -3.40
CA ALA A 148 0.81 -1.37 -2.82
C ALA A 148 1.18 -0.85 -1.43
N ARG A 149 1.85 -1.69 -0.64
CA ARG A 149 2.42 -1.31 0.64
C ARG A 149 3.94 -1.53 0.64
N LEU A 150 4.68 -0.47 0.90
CA LEU A 150 6.11 -0.53 1.15
C LEU A 150 6.34 -0.85 2.63
N VAL A 151 7.15 -1.87 2.89
CA VAL A 151 7.53 -2.30 4.23
C VAL A 151 9.02 -2.59 4.31
N ASN A 152 9.62 -2.34 5.47
CA ASN A 152 10.98 -2.76 5.80
C ASN A 152 10.90 -3.95 6.76
N LYS A 153 11.59 -5.05 6.42
CA LYS A 153 11.76 -6.23 7.26
C LYS A 153 13.24 -6.54 7.40
N HIS A 154 13.80 -6.27 8.57
CA HIS A 154 15.21 -6.54 8.88
C HIS A 154 16.19 -5.92 7.85
N GLY A 155 15.95 -4.65 7.46
CA GLY A 155 16.78 -3.94 6.49
C GLY A 155 16.53 -4.30 5.01
N LYS A 156 15.60 -5.19 4.74
CA LYS A 156 15.14 -5.53 3.39
C LYS A 156 13.80 -4.88 3.10
N TYR A 157 13.68 -4.25 1.95
CA TYR A 157 12.46 -3.54 1.53
C TYR A 157 11.63 -4.42 0.61
N TYR A 158 10.33 -4.42 0.84
CA TYR A 158 9.36 -5.17 0.04
C TYR A 158 8.20 -4.30 -0.38
N LEU A 159 7.76 -4.46 -1.62
CA LEU A 159 6.45 -4.01 -2.08
C LEU A 159 5.48 -5.19 -2.00
N HIS A 160 4.43 -5.03 -1.22
CA HIS A 160 3.27 -5.93 -1.23
C HIS A 160 2.24 -5.31 -2.17
N ILE A 161 2.07 -5.89 -3.35
CA ILE A 161 1.19 -5.38 -4.41
C ILE A 161 -0.03 -6.31 -4.52
N PRO A 162 -1.25 -5.83 -4.20
CA PRO A 162 -2.45 -6.56 -4.56
C PRO A 162 -2.57 -6.61 -6.09
N VAL A 163 -2.77 -7.81 -6.61
CA VAL A 163 -2.92 -8.06 -8.04
C VAL A 163 -4.25 -8.78 -8.26
N THR A 164 -5.10 -8.19 -9.11
CA THR A 164 -6.38 -8.77 -9.50
C THR A 164 -6.28 -9.27 -10.94
N TYR A 165 -6.80 -10.45 -11.20
CA TYR A 165 -6.90 -11.04 -12.54
C TYR A 165 -8.18 -11.86 -12.68
N GLU A 166 -8.61 -12.05 -13.90
CA GLU A 166 -9.80 -12.84 -14.22
C GLU A 166 -9.39 -14.28 -14.51
N VAL A 167 -10.12 -15.23 -13.95
CA VAL A 167 -9.95 -16.67 -14.21
C VAL A 167 -11.19 -17.17 -14.92
N GLU A 168 -11.00 -17.89 -16.02
CA GLU A 168 -12.08 -18.64 -16.63
C GLU A 168 -12.42 -19.82 -15.72
N GLU A 169 -13.69 -20.04 -15.44
CA GLU A 169 -14.15 -21.21 -14.74
C GLU A 169 -13.80 -22.45 -15.58
N SER A 170 -12.85 -23.24 -15.10
CA SER A 170 -12.60 -24.56 -15.68
C SER A 170 -13.82 -25.45 -15.41
N ASN A 171 -14.43 -25.99 -16.47
CA ASN A 171 -15.48 -26.97 -16.31
C ASN A 171 -14.93 -28.18 -15.53
N ILE A 172 -15.66 -28.64 -14.52
CA ILE A 172 -15.27 -29.79 -13.67
C ILE A 172 -14.99 -31.03 -14.52
N SER A 173 -15.60 -31.14 -15.72
CA SER A 173 -15.36 -32.19 -16.69
C SER A 173 -13.94 -32.25 -17.25
N ASP A 174 -13.17 -31.15 -17.15
CA ASP A 174 -11.81 -31.06 -17.70
C ASP A 174 -10.72 -31.35 -16.64
N ILE A 175 -11.12 -31.62 -15.39
CA ILE A 175 -10.21 -31.91 -14.27
C ILE A 175 -9.91 -33.39 -14.25
N CYS A 176 -8.75 -33.81 -14.77
CA CYS A 176 -8.31 -35.20 -14.78
C CYS A 176 -7.76 -35.68 -13.42
N ASN A 177 -7.26 -34.78 -12.56
CA ASN A 177 -6.68 -35.14 -11.26
C ASN A 177 -6.93 -34.02 -10.23
N VAL A 178 -7.39 -34.41 -9.04
CA VAL A 178 -7.51 -33.53 -7.86
C VAL A 178 -6.50 -34.00 -6.82
N VAL A 179 -5.57 -33.15 -6.46
CA VAL A 179 -4.62 -33.41 -5.35
C VAL A 179 -5.07 -32.56 -4.16
N GLY A 180 -5.50 -33.21 -3.09
CA GLY A 180 -5.70 -32.58 -1.80
C GLY A 180 -4.35 -32.33 -1.13
N ILE A 181 -4.14 -31.11 -0.63
CA ILE A 181 -2.99 -30.77 0.21
C ILE A 181 -3.56 -30.50 1.60
N ASP A 182 -3.19 -31.34 2.57
CA ASP A 182 -3.47 -31.15 4.01
C ASP A 182 -2.49 -30.19 4.64
#